data_de4c5fb62ef454d8328195c6ae0ae5db
#
_entry.id   de4c5fb62ef454d8328195c6ae0ae5db
#
_cell.length_a   1.000
_cell.length_b   1.000
_cell.length_c   1.000
_cell.angle_alpha   90.00
_cell.angle_beta   90.00
_cell.angle_gamma   90.00
#
_symmetry.space_group_name_H-M   'P 1'
#
loop_
_entity.id
_entity.type
_entity.pdbx_description
1 polymer ?
#
loop_
_entity_poly.entity_id
_entity_poly.type
_entity_poly.pdbx_seq_one_letter_code
_entity_poly.pdbx_strand_id
1 'polypeptide(L)'
;ISSILFETRLGCLEKEIPAGTQEFINSVIQMFSNSRGASICPRWSRRLLPFWRRYIDGWEGIFSFAKTLIDKKMEDIQQRVDKNQDVEGEYLTYILSNTQMSIKDVYASITELLLAGVDTTSNTLTWALYQLSKNPEIQDRLYEEVSTLVPADRIPTAAEVTGMLFLRAVVKETLRMYPVVPTNARIITEKPISVGGFQFPKNTSFTFCHYAISHDENTFPESFKFKPERWLRDGRQRPNPFGSIPFGYGVRSCVGRRIAELEMYLVLSRLIRQFEVKPDPTVGELKSINRTVLVPEKKLDLRFVERV
;
A
#
# COMPACT_ATOMS: atom_id res chain seq x y z
N ILE A 1 5.60 -8.22 -2.63
CA ILE A 1 5.52 -7.77 -4.04
C ILE A 1 6.68 -8.30 -4.90
N SER A 2 7.96 -8.26 -4.43
CA SER A 2 9.11 -8.77 -5.20
C SER A 2 8.98 -10.25 -5.54
N SER A 3 8.45 -11.05 -4.62
CA SER A 3 8.19 -12.48 -4.86
C SER A 3 7.13 -12.72 -5.95
N ILE A 4 6.20 -11.78 -6.12
CA ILE A 4 5.18 -11.87 -7.17
C ILE A 4 5.74 -11.42 -8.52
N LEU A 5 6.50 -10.32 -8.52
CA LEU A 5 7.02 -9.73 -9.77
C LEU A 5 8.23 -10.48 -10.32
N PHE A 6 9.10 -10.98 -9.44
CA PHE A 6 10.43 -11.52 -9.81
C PHE A 6 10.71 -12.92 -9.21
N GLU A 7 9.77 -13.50 -8.43
CA GLU A 7 9.96 -14.73 -7.66
C GLU A 7 11.19 -14.70 -6.73
N THR A 8 11.61 -13.51 -6.35
CA THR A 8 12.81 -13.28 -5.56
C THR A 8 12.48 -12.59 -4.25
N ARG A 9 13.04 -13.12 -3.15
CA ARG A 9 13.02 -12.44 -1.86
C ARG A 9 14.15 -11.42 -1.79
N LEU A 10 13.84 -10.21 -1.29
CA LEU A 10 14.83 -9.13 -1.17
C LEU A 10 15.65 -9.17 0.13
N GLY A 11 15.35 -10.09 1.05
CA GLY A 11 16.09 -10.22 2.31
C GLY A 11 15.88 -9.08 3.31
N CYS A 12 14.78 -8.32 3.21
CA CYS A 12 14.52 -7.18 4.09
C CYS A 12 14.36 -7.52 5.58
N LEU A 13 14.12 -8.79 5.92
CA LEU A 13 13.94 -9.29 7.29
C LEU A 13 15.10 -10.14 7.76
N GLU A 14 16.18 -10.23 7.02
CA GLU A 14 17.40 -10.93 7.42
C GLU A 14 18.20 -10.10 8.43
N LYS A 15 19.07 -10.76 9.21
CA LYS A 15 19.92 -10.07 10.18
C LYS A 15 20.80 -9.01 9.52
N GLU A 16 21.31 -9.33 8.33
CA GLU A 16 22.04 -8.40 7.48
C GLU A 16 21.25 -8.20 6.18
N ILE A 17 20.70 -7.00 6.01
CA ILE A 17 19.96 -6.66 4.80
C ILE A 17 20.97 -6.57 3.64
N PRO A 18 20.73 -7.24 2.51
CA PRO A 18 21.60 -7.12 1.32
C PRO A 18 21.79 -5.67 0.91
N ALA A 19 23.03 -5.27 0.59
CA ALA A 19 23.37 -3.87 0.30
C ALA A 19 22.49 -3.24 -0.79
N GLY A 20 22.25 -3.96 -1.89
CA GLY A 20 21.37 -3.47 -2.96
C GLY A 20 19.91 -3.27 -2.51
N THR A 21 19.41 -4.11 -1.59
CA THR A 21 18.09 -3.94 -1.00
C THR A 21 18.02 -2.71 -0.12
N GLN A 22 19.06 -2.47 0.69
CA GLN A 22 19.14 -1.26 1.53
C GLN A 22 19.25 0.02 0.69
N GLU A 23 20.01 -0.01 -0.40
CA GLU A 23 20.11 1.10 -1.34
C GLU A 23 18.77 1.39 -2.02
N PHE A 24 18.03 0.36 -2.41
CA PHE A 24 16.68 0.52 -2.94
C PHE A 24 15.74 1.18 -1.93
N ILE A 25 15.72 0.73 -0.68
CA ILE A 25 14.91 1.33 0.40
C ILE A 25 15.28 2.82 0.57
N ASN A 26 16.57 3.13 0.63
CA ASN A 26 17.04 4.51 0.76
C ASN A 26 16.62 5.38 -0.45
N SER A 27 16.66 4.83 -1.66
CA SER A 27 16.24 5.51 -2.89
C SER A 27 14.74 5.82 -2.89
N VAL A 28 13.90 4.90 -2.41
CA VAL A 28 12.46 5.10 -2.23
C VAL A 28 12.19 6.24 -1.24
N ILE A 29 12.84 6.21 -0.07
CA ILE A 29 12.71 7.26 0.94
C ILE A 29 13.15 8.62 0.38
N GLN A 30 14.28 8.67 -0.33
CA GLN A 30 14.81 9.88 -0.94
C GLN A 30 13.86 10.47 -1.99
N MET A 31 13.32 9.63 -2.86
CA MET A 31 12.35 10.04 -3.88
C MET A 31 11.10 10.65 -3.24
N PHE A 32 10.46 9.95 -2.30
CA PHE A 32 9.24 10.44 -1.65
C PHE A 32 9.48 11.71 -0.81
N SER A 33 10.59 11.80 -0.11
CA SER A 33 10.93 12.99 0.70
C SER A 33 11.10 14.26 -0.14
N ASN A 34 11.44 14.13 -1.42
CA ASN A 34 11.67 15.24 -2.35
C ASN A 34 10.52 15.45 -3.36
N SER A 35 9.54 14.55 -3.42
CA SER A 35 8.42 14.56 -4.39
C SER A 35 7.54 15.81 -4.27
N ARG A 36 7.32 16.33 -3.05
CA ARG A 36 6.53 17.54 -2.82
C ARG A 36 7.12 18.74 -3.54
N GLY A 37 8.44 18.94 -3.46
CA GLY A 37 9.14 19.99 -4.21
C GLY A 37 8.95 19.83 -5.71
N ALA A 38 9.07 18.60 -6.23
CA ALA A 38 8.87 18.29 -7.64
C ALA A 38 7.44 18.59 -8.12
N SER A 39 6.44 18.49 -7.26
CA SER A 39 5.03 18.75 -7.57
C SER A 39 4.68 20.25 -7.56
N ILE A 40 5.25 21.03 -6.64
CA ILE A 40 4.88 22.42 -6.38
C ILE A 40 5.72 23.39 -7.22
N CYS A 41 7.03 23.12 -7.38
CA CYS A 41 7.93 24.05 -8.07
C CYS A 41 7.71 24.05 -9.58
N PRO A 42 7.71 25.24 -10.22
CA PRO A 42 7.63 25.37 -11.66
C PRO A 42 8.75 24.59 -12.36
N ARG A 43 8.47 24.04 -13.53
CA ARG A 43 9.42 23.18 -14.28
C ARG A 43 10.78 23.86 -14.52
N TRP A 44 10.80 25.15 -14.83
CA TRP A 44 12.01 25.90 -15.11
C TRP A 44 12.94 26.06 -13.89
N SER A 45 12.37 26.15 -12.67
CA SER A 45 13.15 26.34 -11.43
C SER A 45 13.71 25.05 -10.84
N ARG A 46 13.16 23.88 -11.20
CA ARG A 46 13.48 22.59 -10.60
C ARG A 46 14.97 22.27 -10.61
N ARG A 47 15.62 22.49 -11.79
CA ARG A 47 17.05 22.20 -11.98
C ARG A 47 17.98 23.05 -11.12
N LEU A 48 17.52 24.18 -10.61
CA LEU A 48 18.29 25.10 -9.76
C LEU A 48 18.20 24.74 -8.28
N LEU A 49 17.30 23.86 -7.89
CA LEU A 49 16.98 23.56 -6.51
C LEU A 49 17.54 22.20 -6.08
N PRO A 50 18.20 22.13 -4.89
CA PRO A 50 18.89 20.91 -4.46
C PRO A 50 18.00 19.67 -4.35
N PHE A 51 16.68 19.84 -4.03
CA PHE A 51 15.74 18.74 -3.92
C PHE A 51 15.54 18.02 -5.26
N TRP A 52 15.67 18.73 -6.40
CA TRP A 52 15.43 18.12 -7.71
C TRP A 52 16.45 17.04 -8.02
N ARG A 53 17.73 17.31 -7.76
CA ARG A 53 18.78 16.31 -7.94
C ARG A 53 18.52 15.09 -7.07
N ARG A 54 18.23 15.29 -5.78
CA ARG A 54 17.91 14.18 -4.86
C ARG A 54 16.68 13.39 -5.31
N TYR A 55 15.67 14.07 -5.85
CA TYR A 55 14.48 13.43 -6.40
C TYR A 55 14.82 12.53 -7.59
N ILE A 56 15.66 13.01 -8.52
CA ILE A 56 16.11 12.24 -9.69
C ILE A 56 17.00 11.08 -9.25
N ASP A 57 18.00 11.33 -8.40
CA ASP A 57 18.89 10.27 -7.88
C ASP A 57 18.08 9.14 -7.21
N GLY A 58 17.03 9.49 -6.47
CA GLY A 58 16.10 8.50 -5.89
C GLY A 58 15.41 7.64 -6.95
N TRP A 59 14.91 8.26 -8.03
CA TRP A 59 14.33 7.51 -9.14
C TRP A 59 15.36 6.64 -9.88
N GLU A 60 16.55 7.17 -10.12
CA GLU A 60 17.64 6.41 -10.77
C GLU A 60 18.02 5.18 -9.98
N GLY A 61 18.11 5.29 -8.63
CA GLY A 61 18.35 4.15 -7.75
C GLY A 61 17.23 3.11 -7.81
N ILE A 62 15.96 3.54 -7.80
CA ILE A 62 14.81 2.65 -7.93
C ILE A 62 14.83 1.90 -9.27
N PHE A 63 15.02 2.63 -10.38
CA PHE A 63 15.06 2.02 -11.72
C PHE A 63 16.25 1.09 -11.90
N SER A 64 17.44 1.46 -11.40
CA SER A 64 18.65 0.63 -11.48
C SER A 64 18.45 -0.69 -10.74
N PHE A 65 17.89 -0.65 -9.53
CA PHE A 65 17.60 -1.85 -8.76
C PHE A 65 16.57 -2.74 -9.46
N ALA A 66 15.45 -2.17 -9.89
CA ALA A 66 14.42 -2.91 -10.61
C ALA A 66 14.97 -3.53 -11.91
N LYS A 67 15.80 -2.78 -12.65
CA LYS A 67 16.46 -3.26 -13.87
C LYS A 67 17.29 -4.51 -13.60
N THR A 68 18.09 -4.50 -12.55
CA THR A 68 18.92 -5.68 -12.18
C THR A 68 18.07 -6.93 -11.94
N LEU A 69 16.91 -6.77 -11.26
CA LEU A 69 16.00 -7.89 -11.03
C LEU A 69 15.30 -8.38 -12.30
N ILE A 70 14.87 -7.44 -13.15
CA ILE A 70 14.22 -7.75 -14.44
C ILE A 70 15.19 -8.46 -15.37
N ASP A 71 16.41 -7.93 -15.53
CA ASP A 71 17.45 -8.53 -16.39
C ASP A 71 17.76 -9.96 -15.95
N LYS A 72 18.00 -10.17 -14.66
CA LYS A 72 18.27 -11.50 -14.11
C LYS A 72 17.12 -12.48 -14.39
N LYS A 73 15.87 -12.03 -14.25
CA LYS A 73 14.72 -12.88 -14.53
C LYS A 73 14.56 -13.17 -16.03
N MET A 74 14.83 -12.18 -16.88
CA MET A 74 14.82 -12.39 -18.33
C MET A 74 15.88 -13.39 -18.78
N GLU A 75 17.07 -13.33 -18.19
CA GLU A 75 18.13 -14.31 -18.45
C GLU A 75 17.71 -15.73 -18.02
N ASP A 76 17.08 -15.88 -16.85
CA ASP A 76 16.56 -17.18 -16.39
C ASP A 76 15.49 -17.73 -17.34
N ILE A 77 14.54 -16.89 -17.77
CA ILE A 77 13.52 -17.25 -18.75
C ILE A 77 14.18 -17.72 -20.06
N GLN A 78 15.14 -16.95 -20.57
CA GLN A 78 15.84 -17.30 -21.82
C GLN A 78 16.57 -18.64 -21.71
N GLN A 79 17.27 -18.87 -20.60
CA GLN A 79 17.97 -20.14 -20.35
C GLN A 79 17.01 -21.34 -20.30
N ARG A 80 15.80 -21.17 -19.75
CA ARG A 80 14.77 -22.22 -19.73
C ARG A 80 14.22 -22.49 -21.12
N VAL A 81 13.97 -21.44 -21.90
CA VAL A 81 13.52 -21.57 -23.30
C VAL A 81 14.58 -22.32 -24.13
N ASP A 82 15.85 -21.95 -24.01
CA ASP A 82 16.95 -22.58 -24.74
C ASP A 82 17.13 -24.09 -24.38
N LYS A 83 16.71 -24.47 -23.16
CA LYS A 83 16.75 -25.88 -22.68
C LYS A 83 15.43 -26.62 -22.95
N ASN A 84 14.48 -26.05 -23.69
CA ASN A 84 13.14 -26.60 -23.91
C ASN A 84 12.39 -26.93 -22.58
N GLN A 85 12.68 -26.19 -21.50
CA GLN A 85 11.97 -26.33 -20.24
C GLN A 85 10.71 -25.47 -20.26
N ASP A 86 9.68 -25.92 -19.55
CA ASP A 86 8.42 -25.18 -19.45
C ASP A 86 8.65 -23.85 -18.71
N VAL A 87 8.15 -22.77 -19.30
CA VAL A 87 8.20 -21.41 -18.71
C VAL A 87 6.80 -21.06 -18.31
N GLU A 88 6.29 -21.75 -17.28
CA GLU A 88 4.93 -21.49 -16.79
C GLU A 88 4.84 -20.17 -16.00
N GLY A 89 3.86 -19.40 -16.42
CA GLY A 89 2.87 -18.68 -15.63
C GLY A 89 3.28 -17.54 -14.71
N GLU A 90 4.51 -17.07 -14.72
CA GLU A 90 4.94 -15.97 -13.87
C GLU A 90 4.53 -14.61 -14.44
N TYR A 91 4.36 -13.63 -13.57
CA TYR A 91 3.84 -12.30 -13.96
C TYR A 91 4.69 -11.63 -15.04
N LEU A 92 6.03 -11.65 -14.91
CA LEU A 92 6.93 -11.07 -15.93
C LEU A 92 6.85 -11.84 -17.24
N THR A 93 6.84 -13.17 -17.20
CA THR A 93 6.66 -14.02 -18.37
C THR A 93 5.33 -13.75 -19.05
N TYR A 94 4.25 -13.64 -18.28
CA TYR A 94 2.94 -13.29 -18.81
C TYR A 94 2.94 -11.93 -19.52
N ILE A 95 3.54 -10.89 -18.94
CA ILE A 95 3.63 -9.58 -19.58
C ILE A 95 4.44 -9.65 -20.86
N LEU A 96 5.59 -10.28 -20.85
CA LEU A 96 6.46 -10.39 -22.03
C LEU A 96 5.81 -11.17 -23.18
N SER A 97 5.02 -12.19 -22.87
CA SER A 97 4.40 -13.05 -23.89
C SER A 97 3.05 -12.55 -24.41
N ASN A 98 2.30 -11.80 -23.60
CA ASN A 98 0.90 -11.45 -23.87
C ASN A 98 0.64 -9.97 -24.17
N THR A 99 1.66 -9.12 -24.18
CA THR A 99 1.45 -7.68 -24.36
C THR A 99 2.08 -7.17 -25.64
N GLN A 100 1.45 -6.14 -26.24
CA GLN A 100 2.04 -5.33 -27.30
C GLN A 100 2.93 -4.22 -26.75
N MET A 101 3.37 -4.34 -25.47
CA MET A 101 4.21 -3.35 -24.82
C MET A 101 5.63 -3.41 -25.36
N SER A 102 6.24 -2.24 -25.53
CA SER A 102 7.67 -2.20 -25.77
C SER A 102 8.42 -2.70 -24.53
N ILE A 103 9.63 -3.22 -24.73
CA ILE A 103 10.48 -3.65 -23.60
C ILE A 103 10.71 -2.53 -22.58
N LYS A 104 10.79 -1.28 -23.06
CA LYS A 104 10.90 -0.09 -22.20
C LYS A 104 9.66 0.10 -21.31
N ASP A 105 8.48 -0.13 -21.87
CA ASP A 105 7.23 -0.02 -21.11
C ASP A 105 7.10 -1.14 -20.06
N VAL A 106 7.63 -2.33 -20.38
CA VAL A 106 7.70 -3.44 -19.41
C VAL A 106 8.57 -3.05 -18.21
N TYR A 107 9.79 -2.55 -18.45
CA TYR A 107 10.67 -2.07 -17.37
C TYR A 107 10.01 -0.98 -16.54
N ALA A 108 9.40 0.01 -17.18
CA ALA A 108 8.72 1.11 -16.50
C ALA A 108 7.56 0.59 -15.62
N SER A 109 6.68 -0.23 -16.20
CA SER A 109 5.50 -0.76 -15.51
C SER A 109 5.86 -1.62 -14.30
N ILE A 110 6.85 -2.50 -14.44
CA ILE A 110 7.27 -3.38 -13.34
C ILE A 110 7.97 -2.59 -12.23
N THR A 111 8.78 -1.59 -12.58
CA THR A 111 9.41 -0.69 -11.61
C THR A 111 8.36 0.09 -10.82
N GLU A 112 7.34 0.62 -11.50
CA GLU A 112 6.22 1.32 -10.86
C GLU A 112 5.41 0.40 -9.95
N LEU A 113 5.15 -0.83 -10.35
CA LEU A 113 4.45 -1.81 -9.52
C LEU A 113 5.26 -2.20 -8.28
N LEU A 114 6.57 -2.38 -8.41
CA LEU A 114 7.46 -2.64 -7.28
C LEU A 114 7.38 -1.49 -6.26
N LEU A 115 7.54 -0.25 -6.72
CA LEU A 115 7.46 0.94 -5.87
C LEU A 115 6.08 1.08 -5.22
N ALA A 116 5.01 0.96 -6.00
CA ALA A 116 3.65 1.15 -5.52
C ALA A 116 3.24 0.14 -4.45
N GLY A 117 3.71 -1.10 -4.54
CA GLY A 117 3.37 -2.18 -3.62
C GLY A 117 4.11 -2.12 -2.27
N VAL A 118 5.24 -1.41 -2.17
CA VAL A 118 6.03 -1.34 -0.94
C VAL A 118 5.42 -0.35 0.06
N ASP A 119 5.42 0.93 -0.26
CA ASP A 119 5.09 2.00 0.68
C ASP A 119 3.61 2.03 1.10
N THR A 120 2.71 1.69 0.18
CA THR A 120 1.28 1.75 0.47
C THR A 120 0.84 0.69 1.47
N THR A 121 1.25 -0.55 1.26
CA THR A 121 0.88 -1.69 2.11
C THR A 121 1.58 -1.60 3.47
N SER A 122 2.88 -1.26 3.51
CA SER A 122 3.64 -1.15 4.76
C SER A 122 3.11 -0.03 5.66
N ASN A 123 2.78 1.14 5.10
CA ASN A 123 2.20 2.22 5.90
C ASN A 123 0.78 1.89 6.39
N THR A 124 -0.04 1.18 5.61
CA THR A 124 -1.34 0.71 6.08
C THR A 124 -1.19 -0.26 7.25
N LEU A 125 -0.26 -1.22 7.16
CA LEU A 125 0.05 -2.14 8.26
C LEU A 125 0.57 -1.42 9.50
N THR A 126 1.42 -0.41 9.32
CA THR A 126 1.91 0.44 10.42
C THR A 126 0.75 1.10 11.17
N TRP A 127 -0.20 1.70 10.44
CA TRP A 127 -1.38 2.30 11.04
C TRP A 127 -2.33 1.28 11.69
N ALA A 128 -2.47 0.10 11.10
CA ALA A 128 -3.26 -0.98 11.68
C ALA A 128 -2.69 -1.43 13.03
N LEU A 129 -1.38 -1.68 13.08
CA LEU A 129 -0.69 -2.07 14.32
C LEU A 129 -0.74 -0.97 15.38
N TYR A 130 -0.58 0.30 14.98
CA TYR A 130 -0.77 1.44 15.89
C TYR A 130 -2.18 1.44 16.49
N GLN A 131 -3.21 1.32 15.68
CA GLN A 131 -4.59 1.32 16.17
C GLN A 131 -4.90 0.10 17.04
N LEU A 132 -4.43 -1.08 16.68
CA LEU A 132 -4.59 -2.28 17.48
C LEU A 132 -3.87 -2.16 18.83
N SER A 133 -2.70 -1.56 18.88
CA SER A 133 -1.97 -1.32 20.14
C SER A 133 -2.67 -0.34 21.07
N LYS A 134 -3.47 0.59 20.53
CA LYS A 134 -4.23 1.61 21.28
C LYS A 134 -5.62 1.14 21.70
N ASN A 135 -6.12 0.06 21.11
CA ASN A 135 -7.47 -0.49 21.33
C ASN A 135 -7.38 -1.98 21.66
N PRO A 136 -6.98 -2.34 22.89
CA PRO A 136 -6.76 -3.73 23.28
C PRO A 136 -8.03 -4.59 23.14
N GLU A 137 -9.22 -4.06 23.40
CA GLU A 137 -10.49 -4.76 23.24
C GLU A 137 -10.77 -5.17 21.78
N ILE A 138 -10.37 -4.33 20.82
CA ILE A 138 -10.47 -4.63 19.39
C ILE A 138 -9.41 -5.67 19.01
N GLN A 139 -8.22 -5.56 19.57
CA GLN A 139 -7.14 -6.52 19.34
C GLN A 139 -7.50 -7.91 19.88
N ASP A 140 -8.10 -7.99 21.07
CA ASP A 140 -8.50 -9.26 21.69
C ASP A 140 -9.63 -9.93 20.90
N ARG A 141 -10.62 -9.17 20.46
CA ARG A 141 -11.66 -9.68 19.57
C ARG A 141 -11.10 -10.20 18.25
N LEU A 142 -10.11 -9.51 17.68
CA LEU A 142 -9.43 -9.98 16.48
C LEU A 142 -8.65 -11.28 16.74
N TYR A 143 -7.99 -11.36 17.90
CA TYR A 143 -7.31 -12.59 18.34
C TYR A 143 -8.28 -13.77 18.48
N GLU A 144 -9.45 -13.56 19.06
CA GLU A 144 -10.51 -14.58 19.18
C GLU A 144 -10.95 -15.10 17.81
N GLU A 145 -11.23 -14.21 16.84
CA GLU A 145 -11.59 -14.64 15.48
C GLU A 145 -10.47 -15.47 14.84
N VAL A 146 -9.24 -14.99 14.90
CA VAL A 146 -8.09 -15.65 14.26
C VAL A 146 -7.80 -16.99 14.95
N SER A 147 -7.78 -17.04 16.28
CA SER A 147 -7.43 -18.25 17.03
C SER A 147 -8.48 -19.37 16.90
N THR A 148 -9.74 -18.99 16.69
CA THR A 148 -10.83 -19.95 16.45
C THR A 148 -10.72 -20.60 15.06
N LEU A 149 -10.22 -19.86 14.06
CA LEU A 149 -10.21 -20.32 12.68
C LEU A 149 -8.88 -20.93 12.25
N VAL A 150 -7.77 -20.55 12.91
CA VAL A 150 -6.41 -20.96 12.51
C VAL A 150 -5.60 -21.48 13.70
N PRO A 151 -5.10 -22.73 13.64
CA PRO A 151 -4.16 -23.26 14.62
C PRO A 151 -2.87 -22.41 14.69
N ALA A 152 -2.22 -22.41 15.88
CA ALA A 152 -1.06 -21.55 16.14
C ALA A 152 0.16 -21.89 15.28
N ASP A 153 0.35 -23.15 14.95
CA ASP A 153 1.48 -23.72 14.24
C ASP A 153 1.41 -23.62 12.71
N ARG A 154 0.27 -23.16 12.19
CA ARG A 154 -0.01 -23.12 10.76
C ARG A 154 -0.18 -21.69 10.22
N ILE A 155 0.28 -21.49 8.99
CA ILE A 155 -0.02 -20.28 8.23
C ILE A 155 -1.45 -20.39 7.68
N PRO A 156 -2.31 -19.36 7.86
CA PRO A 156 -3.66 -19.39 7.31
C PRO A 156 -3.63 -19.38 5.78
N THR A 157 -4.60 -20.03 5.18
CA THR A 157 -4.83 -19.97 3.73
C THR A 157 -5.49 -18.65 3.32
N ALA A 158 -5.38 -18.31 2.03
CA ALA A 158 -6.05 -17.14 1.46
C ALA A 158 -7.59 -17.20 1.67
N ALA A 159 -8.19 -18.37 1.57
CA ALA A 159 -9.63 -18.56 1.79
C ALA A 159 -10.02 -18.27 3.25
N GLU A 160 -9.25 -18.77 4.21
CA GLU A 160 -9.49 -18.54 5.63
C GLU A 160 -9.42 -17.05 5.98
N VAL A 161 -8.34 -16.35 5.63
CA VAL A 161 -8.21 -14.91 5.97
C VAL A 161 -9.23 -14.04 5.24
N THR A 162 -9.64 -14.39 4.06
CA THR A 162 -10.72 -13.68 3.35
C THR A 162 -12.10 -13.95 3.94
N GLY A 163 -12.27 -15.05 4.66
CA GLY A 163 -13.46 -15.40 5.43
C GLY A 163 -13.57 -14.68 6.77
N MET A 164 -12.46 -14.17 7.33
CA MET A 164 -12.44 -13.47 8.63
C MET A 164 -13.10 -12.09 8.50
N LEU A 165 -14.30 -11.97 9.04
CA LEU A 165 -15.10 -10.74 8.86
C LEU A 165 -14.58 -9.58 9.70
N PHE A 166 -14.13 -9.86 10.93
CA PHE A 166 -13.61 -8.82 11.81
C PHE A 166 -12.23 -8.35 11.38
N LEU A 167 -11.34 -9.23 10.95
CA LEU A 167 -10.05 -8.88 10.34
C LEU A 167 -10.24 -7.94 9.15
N ARG A 168 -11.18 -8.26 8.27
CA ARG A 168 -11.52 -7.40 7.13
C ARG A 168 -12.08 -6.04 7.56
N ALA A 169 -12.86 -6.02 8.63
CA ALA A 169 -13.41 -4.80 9.21
C ALA A 169 -12.29 -3.92 9.80
N VAL A 170 -11.33 -4.51 10.50
CA VAL A 170 -10.13 -3.83 11.01
C VAL A 170 -9.34 -3.17 9.90
N VAL A 171 -9.04 -3.89 8.82
CA VAL A 171 -8.29 -3.34 7.67
C VAL A 171 -9.08 -2.22 6.98
N LYS A 172 -10.39 -2.38 6.80
CA LYS A 172 -11.24 -1.33 6.21
C LYS A 172 -11.28 -0.07 7.07
N GLU A 173 -11.40 -0.21 8.38
CA GLU A 173 -11.41 0.93 9.29
C GLU A 173 -10.05 1.64 9.34
N THR A 174 -8.95 0.86 9.29
CA THR A 174 -7.60 1.43 9.15
C THR A 174 -7.48 2.27 7.88
N LEU A 175 -7.90 1.73 6.75
CA LEU A 175 -7.87 2.41 5.45
C LEU A 175 -8.81 3.63 5.40
N ARG A 176 -9.92 3.61 6.14
CA ARG A 176 -10.79 4.78 6.28
C ARG A 176 -10.09 5.89 7.07
N MET A 177 -9.57 5.57 8.25
CA MET A 177 -8.92 6.58 9.11
C MET A 177 -7.59 7.08 8.53
N TYR A 178 -6.86 6.20 7.86
CA TYR A 178 -5.55 6.50 7.28
C TYR A 178 -5.49 6.07 5.82
N PRO A 179 -6.24 6.74 4.92
CA PRO A 179 -6.12 6.46 3.49
C PRO A 179 -4.70 6.85 3.05
N VAL A 180 -3.87 5.83 2.79
CA VAL A 180 -2.44 6.05 2.49
C VAL A 180 -2.23 6.97 1.29
N VAL A 181 -3.14 6.93 0.32
CA VAL A 181 -3.25 7.95 -0.74
C VAL A 181 -4.37 8.92 -0.36
N PRO A 182 -4.06 10.04 0.35
CA PRO A 182 -5.08 10.90 0.93
C PRO A 182 -5.84 11.73 -0.10
N THR A 183 -5.27 11.90 -1.29
CA THR A 183 -5.90 12.63 -2.40
C THR A 183 -5.48 12.04 -3.73
N ASN A 184 -6.37 12.10 -4.72
CA ASN A 184 -6.00 11.90 -6.12
C ASN A 184 -6.73 12.91 -7.01
N ALA A 185 -6.27 13.07 -8.25
CA ALA A 185 -6.84 14.05 -9.17
C ALA A 185 -7.21 13.44 -10.52
N ARG A 186 -8.18 14.10 -11.19
CA ARG A 186 -8.53 13.84 -12.58
C ARG A 186 -8.62 15.17 -13.32
N ILE A 187 -8.12 15.20 -14.53
CA ILE A 187 -8.20 16.37 -15.42
C ILE A 187 -9.18 16.04 -16.54
N ILE A 188 -10.07 16.97 -16.83
CA ILE A 188 -10.99 16.87 -17.96
C ILE A 188 -10.19 17.10 -19.24
N THR A 189 -9.99 16.06 -20.05
CA THR A 189 -9.10 16.13 -21.23
C THR A 189 -9.84 16.29 -22.56
N GLU A 190 -11.07 15.83 -22.67
CA GLU A 190 -11.79 15.75 -23.94
C GLU A 190 -12.78 16.90 -24.14
N LYS A 191 -13.86 16.93 -23.41
CA LYS A 191 -14.96 17.90 -23.54
C LYS A 191 -15.40 18.40 -22.18
N PRO A 192 -16.05 19.59 -22.10
CA PRO A 192 -16.66 20.04 -20.85
C PRO A 192 -17.61 19.02 -20.26
N ILE A 193 -17.68 18.94 -18.93
CA ILE A 193 -18.56 18.03 -18.21
C ILE A 193 -19.44 18.79 -17.22
N SER A 194 -20.60 18.20 -16.88
CA SER A 194 -21.48 18.71 -15.83
C SER A 194 -21.35 17.82 -14.58
N VAL A 195 -21.09 18.43 -13.43
CA VAL A 195 -21.03 17.76 -12.14
C VAL A 195 -21.83 18.57 -11.11
N GLY A 196 -22.79 17.93 -10.44
CA GLY A 196 -23.62 18.59 -9.43
C GLY A 196 -24.41 19.81 -9.96
N GLY A 197 -24.79 19.82 -11.24
CA GLY A 197 -25.47 20.94 -11.89
C GLY A 197 -24.55 22.06 -12.39
N PHE A 198 -23.25 22.01 -12.12
CA PHE A 198 -22.26 22.99 -12.59
C PHE A 198 -21.53 22.48 -13.83
N GLN A 199 -21.26 23.41 -14.77
CA GLN A 199 -20.48 23.14 -15.99
C GLN A 199 -19.01 23.42 -15.75
N PHE A 200 -18.17 22.44 -16.09
CA PHE A 200 -16.72 22.55 -15.94
C PHE A 200 -16.04 22.45 -17.32
N PRO A 201 -15.22 23.45 -17.69
CA PRO A 201 -14.54 23.43 -18.96
C PRO A 201 -13.45 22.35 -19.04
N LYS A 202 -13.00 22.07 -20.27
CA LYS A 202 -11.80 21.28 -20.53
C LYS A 202 -10.62 21.84 -19.73
N ASN A 203 -9.71 20.97 -19.30
CA ASN A 203 -8.53 21.23 -18.47
C ASN A 203 -8.83 21.60 -17.00
N THR A 204 -10.09 21.51 -16.55
CA THR A 204 -10.39 21.59 -15.13
C THR A 204 -9.83 20.36 -14.41
N SER A 205 -9.13 20.59 -13.30
CA SER A 205 -8.64 19.53 -12.41
C SER A 205 -9.59 19.33 -11.25
N PHE A 206 -10.07 18.10 -11.08
CA PHE A 206 -10.81 17.66 -9.90
C PHE A 206 -9.88 16.93 -8.95
N THR A 207 -9.82 17.37 -7.70
CA THR A 207 -9.11 16.67 -6.63
C THR A 207 -10.11 15.98 -5.71
N PHE A 208 -9.98 14.67 -5.57
CA PHE A 208 -10.75 13.86 -4.65
C PHE A 208 -10.00 13.76 -3.32
N CYS A 209 -10.55 14.35 -2.27
CA CYS A 209 -9.93 14.41 -0.94
C CYS A 209 -10.39 13.21 -0.10
N HIS A 210 -9.79 12.03 -0.33
CA HIS A 210 -10.16 10.79 0.35
C HIS A 210 -10.11 10.92 1.87
N TYR A 211 -9.07 11.58 2.40
CA TYR A 211 -8.94 11.80 3.84
C TYR A 211 -10.11 12.63 4.40
N ALA A 212 -10.47 13.72 3.76
CA ALA A 212 -11.58 14.57 4.23
C ALA A 212 -12.94 13.85 4.16
N ILE A 213 -13.21 13.15 3.04
CA ILE A 213 -14.47 12.43 2.84
C ILE A 213 -14.61 11.29 3.85
N SER A 214 -13.53 10.56 4.13
CA SER A 214 -13.55 9.45 5.09
C SER A 214 -13.65 9.87 6.55
N HIS A 215 -13.48 11.17 6.84
CA HIS A 215 -13.66 11.76 8.18
C HIS A 215 -14.90 12.65 8.28
N ASP A 216 -15.80 12.61 7.31
CA ASP A 216 -17.07 13.34 7.37
C ASP A 216 -18.00 12.69 8.42
N GLU A 217 -18.37 13.46 9.44
CA GLU A 217 -19.22 13.01 10.56
C GLU A 217 -20.62 12.59 10.13
N ASN A 218 -21.16 13.15 9.03
CA ASN A 218 -22.47 12.76 8.50
C ASN A 218 -22.44 11.34 7.91
N THR A 219 -21.30 10.95 7.35
CA THR A 219 -21.11 9.61 6.76
C THR A 219 -20.57 8.62 7.78
N PHE A 220 -19.68 9.07 8.66
CA PHE A 220 -19.02 8.25 9.68
C PHE A 220 -19.11 8.94 11.06
N PRO A 221 -20.22 8.80 11.80
CA PRO A 221 -20.33 9.32 13.15
C PRO A 221 -19.16 8.88 14.04
N GLU A 222 -18.61 9.79 14.85
CA GLU A 222 -17.36 9.60 15.59
C GLU A 222 -16.19 9.20 14.67
N SER A 223 -15.99 9.97 13.60
CA SER A 223 -15.10 9.65 12.48
C SER A 223 -13.64 9.44 12.89
N PHE A 224 -13.20 10.06 14.00
CA PHE A 224 -11.85 9.91 14.55
C PHE A 224 -11.69 8.74 15.53
N LYS A 225 -12.76 7.99 15.83
CA LYS A 225 -12.65 6.76 16.62
C LYS A 225 -12.47 5.55 15.72
N PHE A 226 -11.57 4.66 16.14
CA PHE A 226 -11.32 3.40 15.46
C PHE A 226 -12.43 2.39 15.79
N LYS A 227 -13.38 2.20 14.88
CA LYS A 227 -14.59 1.37 15.07
C LYS A 227 -14.76 0.39 13.91
N PRO A 228 -14.08 -0.77 13.92
CA PRO A 228 -14.24 -1.80 12.90
C PRO A 228 -15.67 -2.29 12.71
N GLU A 229 -16.49 -2.21 13.75
CA GLU A 229 -17.90 -2.63 13.76
C GLU A 229 -18.75 -1.94 12.69
N ARG A 230 -18.34 -0.76 12.19
CA ARG A 230 -19.01 -0.05 11.09
C ARG A 230 -19.14 -0.90 9.83
N TRP A 231 -18.24 -1.86 9.67
CA TRP A 231 -18.12 -2.68 8.46
C TRP A 231 -18.79 -4.05 8.60
N LEU A 232 -19.28 -4.40 9.80
CA LEU A 232 -19.97 -5.66 10.06
C LEU A 232 -21.44 -5.60 9.63
N ARG A 233 -22.01 -6.78 9.32
CA ARG A 233 -23.42 -6.92 8.96
C ARG A 233 -24.23 -7.28 10.20
N ASP A 234 -24.46 -6.32 11.07
CA ASP A 234 -25.20 -6.50 12.31
C ASP A 234 -26.55 -5.76 12.34
N GLY A 235 -27.15 -5.52 11.18
CA GLY A 235 -28.41 -4.79 11.04
C GLY A 235 -28.29 -3.27 11.00
N ARG A 236 -27.09 -2.72 11.16
CA ARG A 236 -26.86 -1.27 11.06
C ARG A 236 -26.88 -0.80 9.61
N GLN A 237 -27.24 0.48 9.41
CA GLN A 237 -27.15 1.11 8.11
C GLN A 237 -25.67 1.15 7.67
N ARG A 238 -25.39 0.65 6.47
CA ARG A 238 -24.03 0.68 5.92
C ARG A 238 -23.64 2.12 5.57
N PRO A 239 -22.38 2.49 5.82
CA PRO A 239 -21.85 3.74 5.30
C PRO A 239 -21.99 3.79 3.78
N ASN A 240 -22.15 5.01 3.24
CA ASN A 240 -22.11 5.23 1.80
C ASN A 240 -20.82 4.62 1.22
N PRO A 241 -20.87 3.72 0.22
CA PRO A 241 -19.69 3.08 -0.34
C PRO A 241 -18.68 4.07 -0.93
N PHE A 242 -19.10 5.26 -1.33
CA PHE A 242 -18.23 6.33 -1.80
C PHE A 242 -17.66 7.22 -0.67
N GLY A 243 -18.11 7.06 0.57
CA GLY A 243 -17.57 7.76 1.72
C GLY A 243 -16.12 7.31 2.06
N SER A 244 -15.73 6.08 1.70
CA SER A 244 -14.37 5.58 1.86
C SER A 244 -13.99 4.70 0.68
N ILE A 245 -13.17 5.23 -0.23
CA ILE A 245 -12.68 4.55 -1.43
C ILE A 245 -11.13 4.57 -1.49
N PRO A 246 -10.44 3.96 -0.50
CA PRO A 246 -8.98 4.05 -0.37
C PRO A 246 -8.22 3.46 -1.56
N PHE A 247 -8.84 2.56 -2.31
CA PHE A 247 -8.29 1.98 -3.55
C PHE A 247 -8.80 2.65 -4.83
N GLY A 248 -9.52 3.76 -4.71
CA GLY A 248 -10.14 4.45 -5.84
C GLY A 248 -11.35 3.70 -6.42
N TYR A 249 -11.82 4.17 -7.59
CA TYR A 249 -12.98 3.62 -8.27
C TYR A 249 -12.84 3.70 -9.80
N GLY A 250 -13.52 2.78 -10.52
CA GLY A 250 -13.56 2.73 -11.98
C GLY A 250 -12.27 2.20 -12.60
N VAL A 251 -12.02 2.53 -13.85
CA VAL A 251 -10.88 2.03 -14.66
C VAL A 251 -9.50 2.41 -14.08
N ARG A 252 -9.45 3.40 -13.20
CA ARG A 252 -8.22 3.86 -12.51
C ARG A 252 -8.16 3.39 -11.06
N SER A 253 -9.00 2.44 -10.66
CA SER A 253 -8.89 1.80 -9.34
C SER A 253 -7.56 1.04 -9.21
N CYS A 254 -7.14 0.81 -7.96
CA CYS A 254 -5.88 0.12 -7.66
C CYS A 254 -5.87 -1.30 -8.27
N VAL A 255 -4.90 -1.55 -9.13
CA VAL A 255 -4.69 -2.88 -9.75
C VAL A 255 -4.23 -3.91 -8.72
N GLY A 256 -3.43 -3.49 -7.72
CA GLY A 256 -2.88 -4.35 -6.67
C GLY A 256 -3.80 -4.58 -5.47
N ARG A 257 -5.06 -4.10 -5.50
CA ARG A 257 -5.95 -4.15 -4.33
C ARG A 257 -6.06 -5.53 -3.71
N ARG A 258 -6.29 -6.57 -4.53
CA ARG A 258 -6.48 -7.95 -4.03
C ARG A 258 -5.22 -8.48 -3.34
N ILE A 259 -4.05 -8.18 -3.90
CA ILE A 259 -2.75 -8.56 -3.35
C ILE A 259 -2.52 -7.84 -2.04
N ALA A 260 -2.68 -6.52 -2.01
CA ALA A 260 -2.49 -5.69 -0.82
C ALA A 260 -3.44 -6.10 0.33
N GLU A 261 -4.73 -6.33 0.03
CA GLU A 261 -5.69 -6.83 1.03
C GLU A 261 -5.26 -8.20 1.57
N LEU A 262 -4.85 -9.13 0.72
CA LEU A 262 -4.39 -10.46 1.13
C LEU A 262 -3.10 -10.39 1.98
N GLU A 263 -2.11 -9.60 1.57
CA GLU A 263 -0.88 -9.37 2.34
C GLU A 263 -1.19 -8.83 3.74
N MET A 264 -2.06 -7.82 3.84
CA MET A 264 -2.47 -7.25 5.13
C MET A 264 -3.19 -8.27 6.01
N TYR A 265 -4.10 -9.07 5.45
CA TYR A 265 -4.82 -10.10 6.20
C TYR A 265 -3.88 -11.19 6.72
N LEU A 266 -2.95 -11.67 5.89
CA LEU A 266 -1.97 -12.69 6.29
C LEU A 266 -1.02 -12.18 7.37
N VAL A 267 -0.48 -10.97 7.22
CA VAL A 267 0.45 -10.39 8.20
C VAL A 267 -0.27 -10.14 9.53
N LEU A 268 -1.43 -9.48 9.52
CA LEU A 268 -2.16 -9.16 10.75
C LEU A 268 -2.64 -10.42 11.47
N SER A 269 -3.20 -11.40 10.74
CA SER A 269 -3.64 -12.65 11.36
C SER A 269 -2.48 -13.39 12.03
N ARG A 270 -1.31 -13.47 11.40
CA ARG A 270 -0.13 -14.11 11.96
C ARG A 270 0.43 -13.36 13.18
N LEU A 271 0.56 -12.05 13.09
CA LEU A 271 1.08 -11.24 14.20
C LEU A 271 0.17 -11.29 15.42
N ILE A 272 -1.13 -11.06 15.22
CA ILE A 272 -2.10 -11.06 16.35
C ILE A 272 -2.29 -12.47 16.94
N ARG A 273 -2.14 -13.51 16.14
CA ARG A 273 -2.18 -14.90 16.63
C ARG A 273 -1.01 -15.21 17.59
N GLN A 274 0.16 -14.64 17.33
CA GLN A 274 1.38 -14.92 18.09
C GLN A 274 1.69 -13.89 19.16
N PHE A 275 1.31 -12.62 18.95
CA PHE A 275 1.71 -11.52 19.80
C PHE A 275 0.53 -10.65 20.23
N GLU A 276 0.60 -10.17 21.45
CA GLU A 276 -0.11 -8.98 21.90
C GLU A 276 0.74 -7.76 21.55
N VAL A 277 0.17 -6.83 20.81
CA VAL A 277 0.86 -5.60 20.37
C VAL A 277 0.53 -4.48 21.36
N LYS A 278 1.55 -3.95 22.02
CA LYS A 278 1.42 -2.86 23.00
C LYS A 278 2.11 -1.61 22.52
N PRO A 279 1.55 -0.43 22.80
CA PRO A 279 2.24 0.82 22.50
C PRO A 279 3.46 0.94 23.42
N ASP A 280 4.57 1.46 22.90
CA ASP A 280 5.65 1.89 23.77
C ASP A 280 5.20 3.12 24.58
N PRO A 281 5.36 3.15 25.91
CA PRO A 281 4.90 4.26 26.75
C PRO A 281 5.52 5.63 26.39
N THR A 282 6.67 5.61 25.73
CA THR A 282 7.36 6.84 25.31
C THR A 282 6.78 7.44 24.02
N VAL A 283 6.03 6.64 23.25
CA VAL A 283 5.37 7.06 22.01
C VAL A 283 3.97 7.58 22.37
N GLY A 284 3.84 8.89 22.56
CA GLY A 284 2.54 9.53 22.72
C GLY A 284 1.64 9.37 21.47
N GLU A 285 0.62 10.21 21.36
CA GLU A 285 -0.24 10.21 20.18
C GLU A 285 0.56 10.51 18.89
N LEU A 286 0.31 9.71 17.85
CA LEU A 286 0.92 9.89 16.53
C LEU A 286 -0.02 10.66 15.60
N LYS A 287 0.52 11.72 15.02
CA LYS A 287 -0.15 12.44 13.93
C LYS A 287 0.26 11.87 12.58
N SER A 288 -0.65 11.94 11.65
CA SER A 288 -0.34 11.62 10.26
C SER A 288 0.17 12.84 9.51
N ILE A 289 1.19 12.64 8.68
CA ILE A 289 1.70 13.67 7.77
C ILE A 289 1.66 13.15 6.33
N ASN A 290 1.43 14.06 5.40
CA ASN A 290 1.42 13.74 3.98
C ASN A 290 2.81 13.95 3.36
N ARG A 291 3.44 12.84 2.95
CA ARG A 291 4.69 12.80 2.16
C ARG A 291 4.43 12.08 0.83
N THR A 292 3.45 12.56 0.05
CA THR A 292 2.84 11.87 -1.10
C THR A 292 1.94 10.71 -0.66
N VAL A 293 2.39 9.90 0.28
CA VAL A 293 1.59 8.95 1.05
C VAL A 293 1.44 9.43 2.51
N LEU A 294 0.38 8.97 3.17
CA LEU A 294 0.08 9.32 4.55
C LEU A 294 0.92 8.44 5.50
N VAL A 295 1.87 9.04 6.17
CA VAL A 295 2.81 8.36 7.06
C VAL A 295 2.74 8.91 8.49
N PRO A 296 3.19 8.17 9.51
CA PRO A 296 3.39 8.72 10.85
C PRO A 296 4.41 9.87 10.85
N GLU A 297 4.16 10.91 11.66
CA GLU A 297 5.06 12.08 11.79
C GLU A 297 6.43 11.71 12.38
N LYS A 298 6.48 10.67 13.19
CA LYS A 298 7.66 10.13 13.85
C LYS A 298 7.65 8.61 13.84
N LYS A 299 8.78 8.00 14.19
CA LYS A 299 8.92 6.56 14.29
C LYS A 299 7.89 5.98 15.26
N LEU A 300 7.26 4.89 14.88
CA LEU A 300 6.37 4.10 15.73
C LEU A 300 7.19 2.97 16.37
N ASP A 301 7.33 3.01 17.68
CA ASP A 301 7.89 1.91 18.45
C ASP A 301 6.76 1.14 19.14
N LEU A 302 6.73 -0.19 18.94
CA LEU A 302 5.73 -1.11 19.48
C LEU A 302 6.44 -2.26 20.20
N ARG A 303 5.81 -2.75 21.27
CA ARG A 303 6.25 -3.96 21.96
C ARG A 303 5.37 -5.13 21.55
N PHE A 304 5.99 -6.22 21.14
CA PHE A 304 5.35 -7.48 20.79
C PHE A 304 5.55 -8.45 21.97
N VAL A 305 4.48 -8.81 22.65
CA VAL A 305 4.49 -9.74 23.78
C VAL A 305 3.90 -11.06 23.29
N GLU A 306 4.65 -12.14 23.41
CA GLU A 306 4.17 -13.46 22.98
C GLU A 306 2.88 -13.83 23.71
N ARG A 307 1.90 -14.34 22.96
CA ARG A 307 0.68 -14.93 23.55
C ARG A 307 0.95 -16.39 23.88
N VAL A 308 0.73 -16.73 25.14
CA VAL A 308 0.89 -18.10 25.67
C VAL A 308 -0.30 -18.96 25.30
#